data_136208b238284061d67c77fe6d0c4d91
#
_entry.id   136208b238284061d67c77fe6d0c4d91
#
_cell.length_a   1.000
_cell.length_b   1.000
_cell.length_c   1.000
_cell.angle_alpha   90.00
_cell.angle_beta   90.00
_cell.angle_gamma   90.00
#
_symmetry.space_group_name_H-M   'P 1'
#
loop_
_entity.id
_entity.type
_entity.pdbx_description
1 polymer ?
#
loop_
_entity_poly.entity_id
_entity_poly.type
_entity_poly.pdbx_seq_one_letter_code
_entity_poly.pdbx_strand_id
1 'polypeptide(L)'
;TDMEDAVSPDNKERARDLILNVLSNEKAGYRGKKILTRINSMDTVWANMDLECLQKSGTDGILFPKVSEVSDMLLIQKRLGELNFKKPPEIWIMAETPKCVLNLGKILEEFSNIGGIVVGTNDLAKELVLPKQTGRAGLLYALGSIILTAKAYNVITLDGVFNGISDEEGLRSEAEEGKNMGYDGKTLIHPNQIGITNAVFSPTEKEIDLANKIIEAYEKAKEEKSGVTTVDGVLVEELHVKQSLALISKTKMIQSMS
;
A
#
# COMPACT_ATOMS: atom_id res chain seq x y z
N THR A 1 8.26 -9.46 2.80
CA THR A 1 8.91 -10.69 2.29
C THR A 1 8.11 -11.25 1.12
N ASP A 2 8.72 -12.09 0.28
CA ASP A 2 8.09 -12.58 -0.96
C ASP A 2 8.34 -14.07 -1.15
N MET A 3 7.28 -14.81 -1.47
CA MET A 3 7.30 -16.23 -1.82
C MET A 3 6.83 -16.48 -3.26
N GLU A 4 6.38 -15.44 -3.97
CA GLU A 4 5.79 -15.54 -5.30
C GLU A 4 6.83 -15.34 -6.41
N ASP A 5 6.65 -14.35 -7.27
CA ASP A 5 7.40 -14.17 -8.53
C ASP A 5 8.92 -13.99 -8.36
N ALA A 6 9.37 -13.42 -7.24
CA ALA A 6 10.80 -13.31 -6.95
C ALA A 6 11.49 -14.65 -6.62
N VAL A 7 10.71 -15.73 -6.49
CA VAL A 7 11.21 -17.06 -6.12
C VAL A 7 10.86 -18.07 -7.22
N SER A 8 11.88 -18.70 -7.80
CA SER A 8 11.66 -19.77 -8.79
C SER A 8 10.97 -21.00 -8.17
N PRO A 9 10.26 -21.81 -8.97
CA PRO A 9 9.56 -23.02 -8.48
C PRO A 9 10.44 -23.93 -7.61
N ASP A 10 11.67 -24.18 -8.04
CA ASP A 10 12.60 -25.06 -7.34
C ASP A 10 13.09 -24.52 -5.98
N ASN A 11 12.92 -23.20 -5.75
CA ASN A 11 13.35 -22.54 -4.52
C ASN A 11 12.20 -22.19 -3.57
N LYS A 12 10.96 -22.57 -3.85
CA LYS A 12 9.78 -22.23 -3.03
C LYS A 12 9.91 -22.78 -1.59
N GLU A 13 10.37 -24.01 -1.44
CA GLU A 13 10.58 -24.62 -0.11
C GLU A 13 11.66 -23.86 0.67
N ARG A 14 12.80 -23.62 0.05
CA ARG A 14 13.89 -22.86 0.67
C ARG A 14 13.46 -21.44 1.06
N ALA A 15 12.63 -20.80 0.26
CA ALA A 15 12.12 -19.46 0.58
C ALA A 15 11.22 -19.49 1.83
N ARG A 16 10.35 -20.50 1.97
CA ARG A 16 9.55 -20.69 3.18
C ARG A 16 10.41 -20.88 4.43
N ASP A 17 11.44 -21.73 4.36
CA ASP A 17 12.36 -21.96 5.47
C ASP A 17 13.10 -20.68 5.89
N LEU A 18 13.59 -19.90 4.92
CA LEU A 18 14.26 -18.64 5.18
C LEU A 18 13.31 -17.62 5.83
N ILE A 19 12.09 -17.48 5.31
CA ILE A 19 11.09 -16.55 5.86
C ILE A 19 10.68 -16.99 7.26
N LEU A 20 10.44 -18.27 7.49
CA LEU A 20 10.13 -18.79 8.82
C LEU A 20 11.25 -18.48 9.81
N ASN A 21 12.50 -18.73 9.42
CA ASN A 21 13.67 -18.45 10.27
C ASN A 21 13.77 -16.95 10.60
N VAL A 22 13.71 -16.09 9.60
CA VAL A 22 13.80 -14.64 9.77
C VAL A 22 12.67 -14.10 10.66
N LEU A 23 11.41 -14.50 10.40
CA LEU A 23 10.27 -14.01 11.18
C LEU A 23 10.25 -14.55 12.61
N SER A 24 10.73 -15.76 12.84
CA SER A 24 10.77 -16.37 14.18
C SER A 24 11.93 -15.87 15.03
N ASN A 25 13.11 -15.64 14.44
CA ASN A 25 14.35 -15.40 15.18
C ASN A 25 14.85 -13.95 15.06
N GLU A 26 14.59 -13.28 13.93
CA GLU A 26 15.19 -12.00 13.57
C GLU A 26 14.18 -10.87 13.45
N LYS A 27 12.91 -11.09 13.84
CA LYS A 27 11.85 -10.07 13.73
C LYS A 27 12.25 -8.73 14.39
N ALA A 28 13.05 -8.78 15.44
CA ALA A 28 13.60 -7.58 16.09
C ALA A 28 14.50 -6.74 15.14
N GLY A 29 15.13 -7.36 14.14
CA GLY A 29 15.94 -6.67 13.12
C GLY A 29 15.14 -5.72 12.24
N TYR A 30 13.83 -5.89 12.14
CA TYR A 30 12.94 -5.02 11.38
C TYR A 30 12.52 -3.74 12.15
N ARG A 31 13.09 -3.49 13.32
CA ARG A 31 12.92 -2.25 14.11
C ARG A 31 11.45 -1.87 14.33
N GLY A 32 10.61 -2.84 14.65
CA GLY A 32 9.17 -2.62 14.89
C GLY A 32 8.34 -2.29 13.63
N LYS A 33 8.91 -2.42 12.43
CA LYS A 33 8.13 -2.26 11.19
C LYS A 33 7.19 -3.45 10.99
N LYS A 34 6.02 -3.20 10.41
CA LYS A 34 5.11 -4.27 9.99
C LYS A 34 5.73 -5.11 8.89
N ILE A 35 5.56 -6.42 9.00
CA ILE A 35 6.05 -7.37 8.02
C ILE A 35 4.85 -7.98 7.29
N LEU A 36 4.76 -7.66 6.01
CA LEU A 36 3.83 -8.32 5.10
C LEU A 36 4.57 -9.37 4.29
N THR A 37 3.95 -10.54 4.11
CA THR A 37 4.49 -11.61 3.28
C THR A 37 3.57 -11.85 2.09
N ARG A 38 4.09 -11.69 0.87
CA ARG A 38 3.37 -12.10 -0.33
C ARG A 38 3.54 -13.60 -0.52
N ILE A 39 2.42 -14.31 -0.60
CA ILE A 39 2.35 -15.75 -0.84
C ILE A 39 2.13 -16.04 -2.32
N ASN A 40 2.24 -17.29 -2.71
CA ASN A 40 1.83 -17.74 -4.04
C ASN A 40 0.30 -17.63 -4.20
N SER A 41 -0.16 -17.42 -5.43
CA SER A 41 -1.59 -17.34 -5.73
C SER A 41 -2.35 -18.57 -5.25
N MET A 42 -3.60 -18.37 -4.81
CA MET A 42 -4.44 -19.41 -4.18
C MET A 42 -4.81 -20.56 -5.12
N ASP A 43 -4.63 -20.40 -6.40
CA ASP A 43 -4.81 -21.44 -7.43
C ASP A 43 -3.57 -22.33 -7.65
N THR A 44 -2.46 -22.02 -6.95
CA THR A 44 -1.22 -22.80 -7.05
C THR A 44 -1.12 -23.87 -5.97
N VAL A 45 -0.31 -24.89 -6.24
CA VAL A 45 -0.01 -25.96 -5.26
C VAL A 45 0.76 -25.45 -4.04
N TRP A 46 1.39 -24.28 -4.12
CA TRP A 46 2.24 -23.71 -3.06
C TRP A 46 1.47 -22.93 -2.00
N ALA A 47 0.30 -22.36 -2.36
CA ALA A 47 -0.43 -21.43 -1.50
C ALA A 47 -0.74 -21.99 -0.11
N ASN A 48 -1.22 -23.23 -0.02
CA ASN A 48 -1.52 -23.85 1.27
C ASN A 48 -0.26 -24.04 2.13
N MET A 49 0.85 -24.47 1.52
CA MET A 49 2.14 -24.63 2.22
C MET A 49 2.69 -23.28 2.71
N ASP A 50 2.47 -22.21 1.94
CA ASP A 50 2.86 -20.86 2.33
C ASP A 50 2.05 -20.39 3.55
N LEU A 51 0.73 -20.59 3.55
CA LEU A 51 -0.14 -20.25 4.66
C LEU A 51 0.21 -21.03 5.94
N GLU A 52 0.49 -22.35 5.84
CA GLU A 52 0.94 -23.18 6.96
C GLU A 52 2.29 -22.72 7.52
N CYS A 53 3.21 -22.28 6.66
CA CYS A 53 4.47 -21.68 7.05
C CYS A 53 4.22 -20.37 7.84
N LEU A 54 3.37 -19.49 7.32
CA LEU A 54 3.09 -18.19 7.92
C LEU A 54 2.32 -18.29 9.23
N GLN A 55 1.47 -19.32 9.41
CA GLN A 55 0.83 -19.61 10.68
C GLN A 55 1.82 -19.75 11.82
N LYS A 56 3.02 -20.30 11.54
CA LYS A 56 4.09 -20.55 12.52
C LYS A 56 5.03 -19.34 12.68
N SER A 57 5.09 -18.45 11.70
CA SER A 57 6.12 -17.41 11.62
C SER A 57 5.79 -16.11 12.39
N GLY A 58 4.51 -15.85 12.66
CA GLY A 58 4.09 -14.59 13.30
C GLY A 58 4.18 -13.37 12.39
N THR A 59 3.95 -13.52 11.07
CA THR A 59 3.79 -12.40 10.13
C THR A 59 2.70 -11.44 10.61
N ASP A 60 2.83 -10.15 10.32
CA ASP A 60 1.81 -9.16 10.68
C ASP A 60 0.68 -9.10 9.66
N GLY A 61 0.96 -9.42 8.40
CA GLY A 61 -0.03 -9.50 7.34
C GLY A 61 0.40 -10.38 6.18
N ILE A 62 -0.57 -10.77 5.37
CA ILE A 62 -0.39 -11.59 4.18
C ILE A 62 -0.90 -10.81 2.97
N LEU A 63 -0.06 -10.69 1.95
CA LEU A 63 -0.42 -10.12 0.66
C LEU A 63 -0.80 -11.25 -0.29
N PHE A 64 -2.05 -11.24 -0.72
CA PHE A 64 -2.62 -12.21 -1.64
C PHE A 64 -2.56 -11.69 -3.08
N PRO A 65 -1.76 -12.32 -3.96
CA PRO A 65 -1.73 -11.97 -5.38
C PRO A 65 -2.94 -12.53 -6.12
N LYS A 66 -3.17 -12.05 -7.34
CA LYS A 66 -4.17 -12.55 -8.31
C LYS A 66 -5.62 -12.57 -7.80
N VAL A 67 -5.94 -11.83 -6.75
CA VAL A 67 -7.33 -11.65 -6.31
C VAL A 67 -8.09 -10.87 -7.38
N SER A 68 -9.18 -11.41 -7.88
CA SER A 68 -9.93 -10.85 -9.01
C SER A 68 -11.43 -10.73 -8.76
N GLU A 69 -11.97 -11.50 -7.82
CA GLU A 69 -13.41 -11.57 -7.54
C GLU A 69 -13.71 -11.82 -6.05
N VAL A 70 -14.96 -11.63 -5.69
CA VAL A 70 -15.49 -11.93 -4.34
C VAL A 70 -15.25 -13.41 -3.96
N SER A 71 -15.38 -14.35 -4.90
CA SER A 71 -15.12 -15.77 -4.68
C SER A 71 -13.68 -16.06 -4.23
N ASP A 72 -12.68 -15.29 -4.72
CA ASP A 72 -11.29 -15.46 -4.32
C ASP A 72 -11.12 -15.07 -2.84
N MET A 73 -11.76 -13.98 -2.43
CA MET A 73 -11.76 -13.55 -1.04
C MET A 73 -12.48 -14.52 -0.10
N LEU A 74 -13.59 -15.12 -0.55
CA LEU A 74 -14.26 -16.17 0.22
C LEU A 74 -13.36 -17.40 0.44
N LEU A 75 -12.61 -17.79 -0.61
CA LEU A 75 -11.62 -18.87 -0.50
C LEU A 75 -10.51 -18.50 0.49
N ILE A 76 -9.95 -17.29 0.40
CA ILE A 76 -8.92 -16.77 1.32
C ILE A 76 -9.43 -16.81 2.76
N GLN A 77 -10.60 -16.23 3.03
CA GLN A 77 -11.17 -16.23 4.39
C GLN A 77 -11.42 -17.64 4.93
N LYS A 78 -11.94 -18.53 4.09
CA LYS A 78 -12.13 -19.93 4.46
C LYS A 78 -10.82 -20.57 4.87
N ARG A 79 -9.75 -20.42 4.06
CA ARG A 79 -8.44 -21.01 4.34
C ARG A 79 -7.80 -20.42 5.58
N LEU A 80 -7.89 -19.11 5.78
CA LEU A 80 -7.39 -18.47 7.01
C LEU A 80 -8.17 -18.94 8.25
N GLY A 81 -9.48 -19.18 8.14
CA GLY A 81 -10.30 -19.71 9.21
C GLY A 81 -10.03 -21.18 9.58
N GLU A 82 -9.52 -21.98 8.65
CA GLU A 82 -9.08 -23.38 8.88
C GLU A 82 -7.73 -23.43 9.61
N LEU A 83 -6.99 -22.33 9.66
CA LEU A 83 -5.67 -22.25 10.29
C LEU A 83 -5.74 -21.55 11.66
N ASN A 84 -4.99 -22.08 12.63
CA ASN A 84 -4.94 -21.54 13.98
C ASN A 84 -3.82 -20.51 14.13
N PHE A 85 -3.98 -19.33 13.53
CA PHE A 85 -3.05 -18.22 13.76
C PHE A 85 -3.15 -17.75 15.22
N LYS A 86 -2.03 -17.57 15.90
CA LYS A 86 -2.00 -16.99 17.27
C LYS A 86 -2.58 -15.58 17.28
N LYS A 87 -2.30 -14.82 16.23
CA LYS A 87 -2.87 -13.51 15.92
C LYS A 87 -3.28 -13.52 14.45
N PRO A 88 -4.54 -13.27 14.11
CA PRO A 88 -4.96 -13.20 12.71
C PRO A 88 -4.12 -12.16 11.95
N PRO A 89 -3.53 -12.53 10.81
CA PRO A 89 -2.76 -11.57 10.00
C PRO A 89 -3.70 -10.57 9.31
N GLU A 90 -3.19 -9.37 9.05
CA GLU A 90 -3.90 -8.44 8.17
C GLU A 90 -3.99 -9.04 6.76
N ILE A 91 -5.13 -8.92 6.12
CA ILE A 91 -5.33 -9.34 4.73
C ILE A 91 -5.02 -8.16 3.82
N TRP A 92 -4.04 -8.32 2.95
CA TRP A 92 -3.72 -7.39 1.88
C TRP A 92 -3.93 -8.07 0.54
N ILE A 93 -4.42 -7.34 -0.46
CA ILE A 93 -4.64 -7.87 -1.81
C ILE A 93 -3.78 -7.13 -2.83
N MET A 94 -3.36 -7.86 -3.88
CA MET A 94 -2.66 -7.27 -5.00
C MET A 94 -3.63 -7.02 -6.16
N ALA A 95 -3.84 -5.74 -6.49
CA ALA A 95 -4.64 -5.33 -7.64
C ALA A 95 -3.74 -5.32 -8.88
N GLU A 96 -3.73 -6.43 -9.60
CA GLU A 96 -2.79 -6.69 -10.70
C GLU A 96 -3.42 -7.35 -11.93
N THR A 97 -4.73 -7.51 -11.92
CA THR A 97 -5.49 -8.00 -13.07
C THR A 97 -6.57 -7.00 -13.49
N PRO A 98 -6.90 -6.86 -14.76
CA PRO A 98 -8.01 -6.02 -15.21
C PRO A 98 -9.33 -6.40 -14.51
N LYS A 99 -9.55 -7.70 -14.28
CA LYS A 99 -10.73 -8.21 -13.59
C LYS A 99 -10.80 -7.74 -12.14
N CYS A 100 -9.65 -7.70 -11.42
CA CYS A 100 -9.57 -7.12 -10.08
C CYS A 100 -9.99 -5.66 -10.11
N VAL A 101 -9.43 -4.85 -11.01
CA VAL A 101 -9.74 -3.42 -11.13
C VAL A 101 -11.23 -3.17 -11.29
N LEU A 102 -11.88 -3.96 -12.14
CA LEU A 102 -13.32 -3.83 -12.42
C LEU A 102 -14.20 -4.31 -11.24
N ASN A 103 -13.74 -5.26 -10.45
CA ASN A 103 -14.50 -5.83 -9.34
C ASN A 103 -14.10 -5.27 -7.96
N LEU A 104 -13.09 -4.41 -7.89
CA LEU A 104 -12.52 -3.95 -6.62
C LEU A 104 -13.58 -3.34 -5.69
N GLY A 105 -14.52 -2.57 -6.24
CA GLY A 105 -15.61 -2.01 -5.45
C GLY A 105 -16.48 -3.07 -4.78
N LYS A 106 -16.84 -4.14 -5.51
CA LYS A 106 -17.61 -5.27 -4.95
C LYS A 106 -16.83 -6.02 -3.88
N ILE A 107 -15.52 -6.21 -4.11
CA ILE A 107 -14.64 -6.87 -3.13
C ILE A 107 -14.60 -6.06 -1.84
N LEU A 108 -14.39 -4.74 -1.92
CA LEU A 108 -14.31 -3.88 -0.74
C LEU A 108 -15.65 -3.66 -0.04
N GLU A 109 -16.75 -3.76 -0.76
CA GLU A 109 -18.10 -3.71 -0.18
C GLU A 109 -18.39 -4.94 0.69
N GLU A 110 -18.01 -6.13 0.22
CA GLU A 110 -18.26 -7.40 0.92
C GLU A 110 -17.24 -7.65 2.06
N PHE A 111 -16.01 -7.13 1.93
CA PHE A 111 -14.90 -7.44 2.84
C PHE A 111 -14.30 -6.18 3.45
N SER A 112 -14.81 -5.76 4.61
CA SER A 112 -14.33 -4.58 5.35
C SER A 112 -13.01 -4.82 6.11
N ASN A 113 -12.50 -6.03 6.13
CA ASN A 113 -11.28 -6.43 6.86
C ASN A 113 -10.02 -6.45 5.98
N ILE A 114 -10.05 -5.85 4.79
CA ILE A 114 -8.89 -5.68 3.94
C ILE A 114 -8.05 -4.52 4.49
N GLY A 115 -6.82 -4.81 4.94
CA GLY A 115 -5.89 -3.84 5.53
C GLY A 115 -5.25 -2.91 4.51
N GLY A 116 -5.14 -3.35 3.26
CA GLY A 116 -4.57 -2.53 2.18
C GLY A 116 -4.54 -3.20 0.82
N ILE A 117 -4.25 -2.39 -0.17
CA ILE A 117 -4.13 -2.78 -1.58
C ILE A 117 -2.72 -2.44 -2.07
N VAL A 118 -2.10 -3.36 -2.75
CA VAL A 118 -0.85 -3.15 -3.50
C VAL A 118 -1.16 -3.24 -4.99
N VAL A 119 -0.67 -2.29 -5.76
CA VAL A 119 -0.85 -2.34 -7.22
C VAL A 119 0.27 -3.16 -7.86
N GLY A 120 -0.09 -4.17 -8.64
CA GLY A 120 0.84 -4.97 -9.45
C GLY A 120 0.94 -4.44 -10.88
N THR A 121 1.68 -3.36 -11.09
CA THR A 121 1.78 -2.67 -12.39
C THR A 121 2.36 -3.53 -13.50
N ASN A 122 3.28 -4.44 -13.19
CA ASN A 122 3.90 -5.32 -14.18
C ASN A 122 2.89 -6.33 -14.75
N ASP A 123 2.10 -6.97 -13.89
CA ASP A 123 1.09 -7.92 -14.32
C ASP A 123 -0.09 -7.23 -15.03
N LEU A 124 -0.54 -6.07 -14.53
CA LEU A 124 -1.52 -5.26 -15.23
C LEU A 124 -1.06 -4.88 -16.63
N ALA A 125 0.17 -4.40 -16.79
CA ALA A 125 0.72 -4.05 -18.10
C ALA A 125 0.78 -5.25 -19.04
N LYS A 126 1.16 -6.42 -18.49
CA LYS A 126 1.21 -7.69 -19.24
C LYS A 126 -0.17 -8.13 -19.70
N GLU A 127 -1.17 -8.13 -18.83
CA GLU A 127 -2.53 -8.54 -19.19
C GLU A 127 -3.24 -7.56 -20.13
N LEU A 128 -2.94 -6.26 -20.01
CA LEU A 128 -3.40 -5.24 -20.94
C LEU A 128 -2.61 -5.24 -22.27
N VAL A 129 -1.58 -6.10 -22.40
CA VAL A 129 -0.73 -6.20 -23.59
C VAL A 129 -0.11 -4.84 -23.95
N LEU A 130 0.32 -4.07 -22.94
CA LEU A 130 0.87 -2.75 -23.18
C LEU A 130 2.27 -2.84 -23.80
N PRO A 131 2.60 -1.95 -24.75
CA PRO A 131 3.96 -1.83 -25.27
C PRO A 131 4.95 -1.44 -24.18
N LYS A 132 6.15 -2.06 -24.18
CA LYS A 132 7.17 -1.84 -23.14
C LYS A 132 7.65 -0.38 -23.00
N GLN A 133 7.42 0.47 -23.99
CA GLN A 133 7.93 1.85 -24.05
C GLN A 133 6.89 2.92 -23.70
N THR A 134 5.67 2.54 -23.33
CA THR A 134 4.58 3.50 -23.10
C THR A 134 4.60 4.15 -21.71
N GLY A 135 5.57 3.83 -20.85
CA GLY A 135 5.54 4.29 -19.47
C GLY A 135 4.22 3.89 -18.79
N ARG A 136 3.70 4.77 -17.91
CA ARG A 136 2.46 4.49 -17.16
C ARG A 136 1.17 4.93 -17.86
N ALA A 137 1.26 5.59 -19.02
CA ALA A 137 0.08 6.15 -19.70
C ALA A 137 -1.04 5.12 -19.93
N GLY A 138 -0.67 3.88 -20.33
CA GLY A 138 -1.63 2.80 -20.52
C GLY A 138 -2.25 2.26 -19.22
N LEU A 139 -1.69 2.58 -18.07
CA LEU A 139 -2.15 2.14 -16.75
C LEU A 139 -2.99 3.19 -16.03
N LEU A 140 -2.98 4.47 -16.46
CA LEU A 140 -3.57 5.58 -15.70
C LEU A 140 -5.04 5.35 -15.34
N TYR A 141 -5.82 4.77 -16.26
CA TYR A 141 -7.22 4.44 -15.95
C TYR A 141 -7.32 3.42 -14.80
N ALA A 142 -6.56 2.35 -14.86
CA ALA A 142 -6.55 1.31 -13.82
C ALA A 142 -6.07 1.88 -12.48
N LEU A 143 -4.96 2.63 -12.48
CA LEU A 143 -4.41 3.30 -11.31
C LEU A 143 -5.42 4.26 -10.69
N GLY A 144 -6.05 5.11 -11.50
CA GLY A 144 -7.09 6.05 -11.05
C GLY A 144 -8.32 5.33 -10.48
N SER A 145 -8.75 4.25 -11.13
CA SER A 145 -9.88 3.44 -10.66
C SER A 145 -9.58 2.77 -9.31
N ILE A 146 -8.39 2.18 -9.16
CA ILE A 146 -7.96 1.53 -7.91
C ILE A 146 -7.96 2.54 -6.78
N ILE A 147 -7.28 3.68 -6.94
CA ILE A 147 -7.17 4.67 -5.87
C ILE A 147 -8.52 5.29 -5.50
N LEU A 148 -9.35 5.64 -6.49
CA LEU A 148 -10.68 6.17 -6.26
C LEU A 148 -11.53 5.19 -5.45
N THR A 149 -11.53 3.92 -5.84
CA THR A 149 -12.27 2.87 -5.15
C THR A 149 -11.73 2.65 -3.74
N ALA A 150 -10.41 2.53 -3.56
CA ALA A 150 -9.80 2.34 -2.25
C ALA A 150 -10.12 3.48 -1.28
N LYS A 151 -10.09 4.73 -1.75
CA LYS A 151 -10.43 5.91 -0.92
C LYS A 151 -11.91 5.95 -0.55
N ALA A 152 -12.82 5.49 -1.42
CA ALA A 152 -14.25 5.37 -1.10
C ALA A 152 -14.52 4.43 0.08
N TYR A 153 -13.66 3.42 0.28
CA TYR A 153 -13.76 2.44 1.38
C TYR A 153 -12.72 2.67 2.49
N ASN A 154 -11.95 3.78 2.47
CA ASN A 154 -10.89 4.11 3.43
C ASN A 154 -9.80 3.04 3.56
N VAL A 155 -9.43 2.40 2.45
CA VAL A 155 -8.39 1.36 2.41
C VAL A 155 -7.06 1.98 1.98
N ILE A 156 -5.97 1.63 2.69
CA ILE A 156 -4.59 2.02 2.35
C ILE A 156 -4.21 1.45 0.99
N THR A 157 -3.57 2.27 0.15
CA THR A 157 -3.21 1.84 -1.20
C THR A 157 -1.76 2.19 -1.52
N LEU A 158 -0.98 1.18 -1.87
CA LEU A 158 0.41 1.33 -2.27
C LEU A 158 0.53 1.21 -3.79
N ASP A 159 1.16 2.21 -4.39
CA ASP A 159 1.49 2.21 -5.81
C ASP A 159 2.45 1.07 -6.17
N GLY A 160 2.49 0.69 -7.44
CA GLY A 160 3.32 -0.41 -7.96
C GLY A 160 4.82 -0.10 -7.97
N VAL A 161 5.60 -1.11 -8.29
CA VAL A 161 7.08 -1.01 -8.34
C VAL A 161 7.57 -0.18 -9.51
N PHE A 162 8.73 0.47 -9.32
CA PHE A 162 9.51 1.07 -10.39
C PHE A 162 10.69 0.16 -10.72
N ASN A 163 10.78 -0.29 -11.99
CA ASN A 163 11.74 -1.32 -12.40
C ASN A 163 13.17 -0.80 -12.64
N GLY A 164 13.36 0.50 -12.79
CA GLY A 164 14.66 1.13 -13.00
C GLY A 164 15.45 1.27 -11.70
N ILE A 165 16.31 0.30 -11.36
CA ILE A 165 17.05 0.29 -10.09
C ILE A 165 18.02 1.47 -9.96
N SER A 166 18.65 1.87 -11.07
CA SER A 166 19.66 2.96 -11.13
C SER A 166 19.09 4.29 -11.65
N ASP A 167 17.83 4.35 -12.00
CA ASP A 167 17.16 5.55 -12.51
C ASP A 167 16.43 6.28 -11.38
N GLU A 168 17.19 7.12 -10.66
CA GLU A 168 16.67 7.88 -9.51
C GLU A 168 15.67 8.96 -9.92
N GLU A 169 15.86 9.61 -11.07
CA GLU A 169 14.97 10.65 -11.58
C GLU A 169 13.63 10.05 -12.03
N GLY A 170 13.66 8.94 -12.74
CA GLY A 170 12.47 8.20 -13.12
C GLY A 170 11.69 7.69 -11.91
N LEU A 171 12.38 7.16 -10.89
CA LEU A 171 11.75 6.76 -9.63
C LEU A 171 11.07 7.93 -8.94
N ARG A 172 11.75 9.07 -8.82
CA ARG A 172 11.20 10.28 -8.19
C ARG A 172 9.96 10.74 -8.94
N SER A 173 10.04 10.88 -10.25
CA SER A 173 8.93 11.32 -11.09
C SER A 173 7.71 10.41 -10.96
N GLU A 174 7.91 9.08 -11.00
CA GLU A 174 6.82 8.13 -10.84
C GLU A 174 6.24 8.12 -9.42
N ALA A 175 7.07 8.28 -8.40
CA ALA A 175 6.61 8.38 -7.01
C ALA A 175 5.79 9.66 -6.77
N GLU A 176 6.20 10.80 -7.35
CA GLU A 176 5.46 12.07 -7.30
C GLU A 176 4.12 11.96 -8.03
N GLU A 177 4.09 11.30 -9.19
CA GLU A 177 2.83 11.01 -9.89
C GLU A 177 1.89 10.19 -8.99
N GLY A 178 2.39 9.10 -8.40
CA GLY A 178 1.61 8.27 -7.48
C GLY A 178 1.09 9.05 -6.26
N LYS A 179 1.94 9.86 -5.62
CA LYS A 179 1.53 10.76 -4.53
C LYS A 179 0.42 11.72 -4.98
N ASN A 180 0.59 12.34 -6.16
CA ASN A 180 -0.38 13.30 -6.71
C ASN A 180 -1.71 12.63 -7.11
N MET A 181 -1.70 11.34 -7.46
CA MET A 181 -2.91 10.55 -7.66
C MET A 181 -3.62 10.19 -6.34
N GLY A 182 -2.95 10.31 -5.19
CA GLY A 182 -3.52 10.04 -3.86
C GLY A 182 -3.11 8.71 -3.25
N TYR A 183 -2.11 8.03 -3.78
CA TYR A 183 -1.54 6.83 -3.15
C TYR A 183 -0.88 7.16 -1.81
N ASP A 184 -0.95 6.22 -0.86
CA ASP A 184 -0.40 6.40 0.49
C ASP A 184 1.10 6.09 0.57
N GLY A 185 1.62 5.38 -0.43
CA GLY A 185 3.01 4.97 -0.57
C GLY A 185 3.26 4.24 -1.87
N LYS A 186 4.44 3.59 -1.97
CA LYS A 186 4.87 2.85 -3.16
C LYS A 186 5.63 1.60 -2.75
N THR A 187 5.43 0.50 -3.45
CA THR A 187 6.23 -0.72 -3.30
C THR A 187 7.58 -0.57 -3.99
N LEU A 188 8.61 -1.16 -3.40
CA LEU A 188 10.00 -1.02 -3.84
C LEU A 188 10.64 -2.39 -4.02
N ILE A 189 11.59 -2.47 -4.95
CA ILE A 189 12.32 -3.70 -5.27
C ILE A 189 13.81 -3.63 -4.93
N HIS A 190 14.30 -2.47 -4.50
CA HIS A 190 15.72 -2.30 -4.16
C HIS A 190 15.90 -1.30 -3.00
N PRO A 191 16.85 -1.54 -2.06
CA PRO A 191 17.12 -0.64 -0.94
C PRO A 191 17.43 0.82 -1.33
N ASN A 192 18.12 1.04 -2.46
CA ASN A 192 18.46 2.39 -2.95
C ASN A 192 17.22 3.25 -3.25
N GLN A 193 16.07 2.62 -3.47
CA GLN A 193 14.80 3.31 -3.76
C GLN A 193 14.15 3.89 -2.49
N ILE A 194 14.53 3.40 -1.30
CA ILE A 194 13.86 3.74 -0.03
C ILE A 194 13.98 5.24 0.27
N GLY A 195 15.18 5.80 0.19
CA GLY A 195 15.42 7.21 0.54
C GLY A 195 14.62 8.17 -0.32
N ILE A 196 14.62 7.96 -1.64
CA ILE A 196 13.91 8.79 -2.60
C ILE A 196 12.40 8.71 -2.37
N THR A 197 11.88 7.49 -2.24
CA THR A 197 10.44 7.28 -2.06
C THR A 197 9.95 7.85 -0.74
N ASN A 198 10.70 7.65 0.35
CA ASN A 198 10.36 8.26 1.64
C ASN A 198 10.35 9.78 1.57
N ALA A 199 11.33 10.39 0.88
CA ALA A 199 11.36 11.85 0.71
C ALA A 199 10.14 12.37 -0.05
N VAL A 200 9.70 11.66 -1.11
CA VAL A 200 8.51 12.04 -1.90
C VAL A 200 7.23 11.92 -1.08
N PHE A 201 7.01 10.79 -0.40
CA PHE A 201 5.76 10.53 0.34
C PHE A 201 5.69 11.19 1.71
N SER A 202 6.81 11.73 2.21
CA SER A 202 6.81 12.52 3.44
C SER A 202 6.26 13.93 3.21
N PRO A 203 5.63 14.53 4.24
CA PRO A 203 5.29 15.95 4.20
C PRO A 203 6.54 16.82 4.11
N THR A 204 6.51 17.82 3.25
CA THR A 204 7.57 18.83 3.13
C THR A 204 7.46 19.88 4.23
N GLU A 205 8.55 20.59 4.55
CA GLU A 205 8.53 21.71 5.51
C GLU A 205 7.49 22.77 5.12
N LYS A 206 7.37 23.07 3.82
CA LYS A 206 6.37 24.03 3.32
C LYS A 206 4.93 23.57 3.57
N GLU A 207 4.66 22.28 3.36
CA GLU A 207 3.33 21.69 3.65
C GLU A 207 3.02 21.74 5.15
N ILE A 208 4.02 21.47 6.01
CA ILE A 208 3.91 21.54 7.47
C ILE A 208 3.64 22.97 7.93
N ASP A 209 4.38 23.94 7.43
CA ASP A 209 4.22 25.36 7.77
C ASP A 209 2.84 25.87 7.35
N LEU A 210 2.41 25.52 6.14
CA LEU A 210 1.07 25.89 5.64
C LEU A 210 -0.02 25.23 6.51
N ALA A 211 0.12 23.96 6.86
CA ALA A 211 -0.83 23.26 7.72
C ALA A 211 -0.98 23.92 9.09
N ASN A 212 0.14 24.33 9.70
CA ASN A 212 0.11 25.07 10.98
C ASN A 212 -0.58 26.42 10.84
N LYS A 213 -0.29 27.20 9.80
CA LYS A 213 -0.97 28.49 9.53
C LYS A 213 -2.48 28.30 9.35
N ILE A 214 -2.90 27.26 8.64
CA ILE A 214 -4.33 26.94 8.42
C ILE A 214 -5.02 26.66 9.76
N ILE A 215 -4.40 25.83 10.61
CA ILE A 215 -4.96 25.46 11.91
C ILE A 215 -5.09 26.71 12.80
N GLU A 216 -4.03 27.50 12.93
CA GLU A 216 -4.03 28.73 13.74
C GLU A 216 -5.04 29.76 13.27
N ALA A 217 -5.11 30.01 11.95
CA ALA A 217 -6.05 30.98 11.39
C ALA A 217 -7.52 30.57 11.60
N TYR A 218 -7.79 29.28 11.48
CA TYR A 218 -9.15 28.76 11.67
C TYR A 218 -9.57 28.78 13.15
N GLU A 219 -8.67 28.47 14.07
CA GLU A 219 -8.94 28.58 15.53
C GLU A 219 -9.31 30.00 15.91
N LYS A 220 -8.58 31.02 15.43
CA LYS A 220 -8.91 32.44 15.63
C LYS A 220 -10.27 32.80 15.06
N ALA A 221 -10.55 32.38 13.82
CA ALA A 221 -11.86 32.61 13.20
C ALA A 221 -13.02 31.99 13.98
N LYS A 222 -12.80 30.80 14.56
CA LYS A 222 -13.78 30.14 15.40
C LYS A 222 -14.07 30.88 16.70
N GLU A 223 -13.05 31.50 17.32
CA GLU A 223 -13.24 32.39 18.48
C GLU A 223 -14.09 33.60 18.12
N GLU A 224 -13.95 34.12 16.91
CA GLU A 224 -14.73 35.20 16.34
C GLU A 224 -16.12 34.76 15.81
N LYS A 225 -16.51 33.50 16.02
CA LYS A 225 -17.75 32.87 15.53
C LYS A 225 -17.87 32.86 14.00
N SER A 226 -16.75 32.87 13.28
CA SER A 226 -16.72 32.66 11.83
C SER A 226 -16.44 31.20 11.51
N GLY A 227 -17.12 30.63 10.52
CA GLY A 227 -16.87 29.29 9.99
C GLY A 227 -15.83 29.22 8.88
N VAL A 228 -15.30 30.39 8.46
CA VAL A 228 -14.33 30.51 7.35
C VAL A 228 -13.29 31.57 7.67
N THR A 229 -12.11 31.40 7.10
CA THR A 229 -11.02 32.39 7.16
C THR A 229 -10.24 32.36 5.84
N THR A 230 -9.16 33.13 5.75
CA THR A 230 -8.24 33.09 4.61
C THR A 230 -6.81 32.94 5.09
N VAL A 231 -6.03 32.12 4.38
CA VAL A 231 -4.57 31.97 4.56
C VAL A 231 -3.91 32.15 3.20
N ASP A 232 -2.94 33.04 3.13
CA ASP A 232 -2.21 33.35 1.89
C ASP A 232 -3.16 33.68 0.70
N GLY A 233 -4.32 34.31 0.98
CA GLY A 233 -5.33 34.66 -0.02
C GLY A 233 -6.27 33.50 -0.45
N VAL A 234 -6.14 32.35 0.14
CA VAL A 234 -6.98 31.17 -0.14
C VAL A 234 -8.01 30.99 0.96
N LEU A 235 -9.27 30.71 0.58
CA LEU A 235 -10.35 30.40 1.53
C LEU A 235 -10.03 29.11 2.30
N VAL A 236 -10.18 29.18 3.62
CA VAL A 236 -10.00 28.07 4.55
C VAL A 236 -11.31 27.74 5.26
N GLU A 237 -11.70 26.49 5.18
CA GLU A 237 -12.89 25.91 5.80
C GLU A 237 -12.50 24.69 6.66
N GLU A 238 -13.43 24.14 7.40
CA GLU A 238 -13.20 22.97 8.29
C GLU A 238 -12.52 21.78 7.58
N LEU A 239 -12.80 21.56 6.30
CA LEU A 239 -12.17 20.49 5.51
C LEU A 239 -10.64 20.67 5.45
N HIS A 240 -10.18 21.90 5.20
CA HIS A 240 -8.74 22.20 5.12
C HIS A 240 -8.04 22.01 6.48
N VAL A 241 -8.75 22.30 7.58
CA VAL A 241 -8.23 22.06 8.93
C VAL A 241 -8.08 20.57 9.21
N LYS A 242 -9.08 19.75 8.85
CA LYS A 242 -9.01 18.28 9.00
C LYS A 242 -7.83 17.70 8.21
N GLN A 243 -7.60 18.17 7.00
CA GLN A 243 -6.46 17.76 6.18
C GLN A 243 -5.13 18.18 6.82
N SER A 244 -5.05 19.41 7.33
CA SER A 244 -3.86 19.94 8.02
C SER A 244 -3.53 19.15 9.29
N LEU A 245 -4.53 18.82 10.10
CA LEU A 245 -4.34 17.99 11.31
C LEU A 245 -3.87 16.58 10.95
N ALA A 246 -4.40 15.97 9.90
CA ALA A 246 -3.96 14.66 9.42
C ALA A 246 -2.50 14.71 8.94
N LEU A 247 -2.09 15.78 8.23
CA LEU A 247 -0.71 15.97 7.79
C LEU A 247 0.26 16.13 8.98
N ILE A 248 -0.09 16.95 9.97
CA ILE A 248 0.72 17.11 11.19
C ILE A 248 0.83 15.80 11.98
N SER A 249 -0.27 15.03 12.08
CA SER A 249 -0.26 13.71 12.70
C SER A 249 0.68 12.74 11.97
N LYS A 250 0.62 12.69 10.63
CA LYS A 250 1.54 11.90 9.80
C LYS A 250 2.99 12.30 10.03
N THR A 251 3.28 13.60 10.08
CA THR A 251 4.63 14.13 10.36
C THR A 251 5.18 13.64 11.68
N LYS A 252 4.39 13.75 12.76
CA LYS A 252 4.79 13.27 14.09
C LYS A 252 5.06 11.76 14.11
N MET A 253 4.23 10.99 13.40
CA MET A 253 4.41 9.54 13.30
C MET A 253 5.73 9.20 12.59
N ILE A 254 6.04 9.86 11.47
CA ILE A 254 7.30 9.66 10.75
C ILE A 254 8.51 9.98 11.63
N GLN A 255 8.47 11.12 12.35
CA GLN A 255 9.54 11.51 13.27
C GLN A 255 9.76 10.51 14.41
N SER A 256 8.70 9.86 14.88
CA SER A 256 8.81 8.83 15.93
C SER A 256 9.39 7.50 15.43
N MET A 257 9.47 7.29 14.11
CA MET A 257 9.98 6.07 13.47
C MET A 257 11.44 6.21 13.00
N SER A 258 11.99 7.42 13.04
CA SER A 258 13.38 7.73 12.65
C SER A 258 14.30 7.54 13.82
#